data_00d16ea11929af293f6c5f9b6992164b
#
_entry.id   00d16ea11929af293f6c5f9b6992164b
#
_cell.length_a   1.000
_cell.length_b   1.000
_cell.length_c   1.000
_cell.angle_alpha   90.00
_cell.angle_beta   90.00
_cell.angle_gamma   90.00
#
_symmetry.space_group_name_H-M   'P 1'
#
loop_
_entity.id
_entity.type
_entity.pdbx_description
1 polymer ?
#
loop_
_entity_poly.entity_id
_entity_poly.type
_entity_poly.pdbx_seq_one_letter_code
_entity_poly.pdbx_strand_id
1 'polypeptide(L)'
;MDLCGSGKPVSAGDAGALMKMLDNPVGRTIVRRILKGSAQQQLASGVTTVRGAGDPLFADLAVRDAIDAGKYQGPRLVAPGTGITVPGGHGAGLFAQVANSPAEAAEQVRDLYARGADVIKLFVTGGVFDATEVGEPGVLRMPVEVAAAACKAAHDMGLPVMAHVESTEGVKAALEAGVDTIEHGAPLTPEILELYRGAAGTQLEGRAPSVTCTISPALPFVLLDPEKTHSTDTQKKNGDIVCSGIIESARAALEAGVKVGLGTDSSCPFVTQYDMWREVAYFAKYVDVSNAFALHTATQVNAELLGLGGETGTIECGKAADILVTRENPLDNLCALREPIHVMCRGDLVRKLKVKRIPEVDAELDAIMAMPAEALAEELARDGVA
;
A
#
# COMPACT_ATOMS: atom_id res chain seq x y z
N MET A 1 -2.07 -1.82 1.77
CA MET A 1 -2.08 -1.92 3.25
C MET A 1 -2.22 -3.35 3.66
N ASP A 2 -1.37 -3.84 4.56
CA ASP A 2 -1.53 -5.15 5.16
C ASP A 2 -2.16 -5.00 6.54
N LEU A 3 -2.98 -5.95 6.94
CA LEU A 3 -3.68 -5.88 8.22
C LEU A 3 -2.99 -6.70 9.32
N CYS A 4 -1.99 -7.52 8.97
CA CYS A 4 -1.41 -8.49 9.92
C CYS A 4 -0.34 -7.92 10.86
N GLY A 5 0.24 -6.76 10.58
CA GLY A 5 1.28 -6.14 11.39
C GLY A 5 0.82 -4.97 12.24
N SER A 6 1.61 -4.61 13.23
CA SER A 6 1.31 -3.50 14.15
C SER A 6 2.03 -2.20 13.85
N GLY A 7 3.05 -2.23 12.98
CA GLY A 7 3.97 -1.11 12.77
C GLY A 7 5.10 -0.99 13.81
N LYS A 8 5.21 -1.93 14.74
CA LYS A 8 6.37 -1.96 15.66
C LYS A 8 7.61 -2.45 14.90
N PRO A 9 8.78 -1.84 15.12
CA PRO A 9 10.03 -2.42 14.66
C PRO A 9 10.22 -3.79 15.31
N VAL A 10 10.48 -4.81 14.49
CA VAL A 10 10.74 -6.17 14.94
C VAL A 10 12.02 -6.65 14.28
N SER A 11 12.84 -7.37 15.02
CA SER A 11 13.98 -8.07 14.42
C SER A 11 13.45 -9.18 13.49
N ALA A 12 14.15 -9.39 12.37
CA ALA A 12 13.83 -10.44 11.42
C ALA A 12 13.83 -11.80 12.12
N GLY A 13 12.65 -12.34 12.35
CA GLY A 13 12.43 -13.72 12.81
C GLY A 13 12.01 -14.59 11.63
N ASP A 14 11.95 -15.91 11.82
CA ASP A 14 11.39 -16.82 10.83
C ASP A 14 9.84 -16.69 10.79
N ALA A 15 9.38 -15.62 10.16
CA ALA A 15 7.96 -15.33 10.01
C ALA A 15 7.27 -16.40 9.13
N GLY A 16 7.98 -17.03 8.19
CA GLY A 16 7.46 -18.11 7.37
C GLY A 16 7.16 -19.36 8.17
N ALA A 17 8.03 -19.74 9.13
CA ALA A 17 7.76 -20.85 10.04
C ALA A 17 6.56 -20.55 10.95
N LEU A 18 6.44 -19.31 11.43
CA LEU A 18 5.29 -18.88 12.22
C LEU A 18 3.99 -19.00 11.41
N MET A 19 3.96 -18.57 10.15
CA MET A 19 2.77 -18.68 9.30
C MET A 19 2.37 -20.12 9.05
N LYS A 20 3.33 -21.04 8.79
CA LYS A 20 3.07 -22.48 8.69
C LYS A 20 2.49 -23.05 9.98
N MET A 21 3.00 -22.62 11.13
CA MET A 21 2.48 -23.04 12.43
C MET A 21 1.04 -22.54 12.68
N LEU A 22 0.69 -21.35 12.16
CA LEU A 22 -0.65 -20.76 12.28
C LEU A 22 -1.64 -21.28 11.23
N ASP A 23 -1.20 -22.08 10.24
CA ASP A 23 -2.09 -22.66 9.23
C ASP A 23 -2.88 -23.88 9.76
N ASN A 24 -3.72 -23.62 10.74
CA ASN A 24 -4.68 -24.54 11.34
C ASN A 24 -5.91 -23.76 11.83
N PRO A 25 -7.04 -24.41 12.18
CA PRO A 25 -8.27 -23.71 12.55
C PRO A 25 -8.13 -22.71 13.69
N VAL A 26 -7.31 -23.01 14.69
CA VAL A 26 -7.06 -22.10 15.83
C VAL A 26 -6.21 -20.92 15.39
N GLY A 27 -5.09 -21.16 14.70
CA GLY A 27 -4.20 -20.13 14.20
C GLY A 27 -4.89 -19.20 13.21
N ARG A 28 -5.67 -19.72 12.28
CA ARG A 28 -6.51 -18.93 11.36
C ARG A 28 -7.49 -18.02 12.12
N THR A 29 -8.06 -18.50 13.24
CA THR A 29 -8.93 -17.69 14.08
C THR A 29 -8.15 -16.55 14.77
N ILE A 30 -6.93 -16.81 15.22
CA ILE A 30 -6.04 -15.81 15.81
C ILE A 30 -5.70 -14.73 14.77
N VAL A 31 -5.25 -15.13 13.57
CA VAL A 31 -4.91 -14.20 12.48
C VAL A 31 -6.11 -13.32 12.13
N ARG A 32 -7.29 -13.89 11.91
CA ARG A 32 -8.53 -13.12 11.66
C ARG A 32 -8.85 -12.13 12.77
N ARG A 33 -8.58 -12.48 14.03
CA ARG A 33 -8.80 -11.57 15.17
C ARG A 33 -7.83 -10.40 15.16
N ILE A 34 -6.58 -10.63 14.76
CA ILE A 34 -5.57 -9.57 14.59
C ILE A 34 -6.02 -8.63 13.47
N LEU A 35 -6.31 -9.15 12.28
CA LEU A 35 -6.74 -8.35 11.14
C LEU A 35 -8.02 -7.54 11.43
N LYS A 36 -9.00 -8.16 12.11
CA LYS A 36 -10.18 -7.42 12.59
C LYS A 36 -9.79 -6.23 13.46
N GLY A 37 -8.86 -6.42 14.40
CA GLY A 37 -8.38 -5.35 15.28
C GLY A 37 -7.71 -4.22 14.49
N SER A 38 -6.90 -4.56 13.50
CA SER A 38 -6.23 -3.62 12.59
C SER A 38 -7.24 -2.82 11.76
N ALA A 39 -8.19 -3.49 11.11
CA ALA A 39 -9.25 -2.85 10.34
C ALA A 39 -10.09 -1.88 11.21
N GLN A 40 -10.39 -2.26 12.45
CA GLN A 40 -11.10 -1.39 13.38
C GLN A 40 -10.26 -0.18 13.83
N GLN A 41 -8.94 -0.30 13.93
CA GLN A 41 -8.07 0.84 14.24
C GLN A 41 -8.00 1.81 13.05
N GLN A 42 -7.92 1.29 11.81
CA GLN A 42 -7.97 2.12 10.60
C GLN A 42 -9.29 2.90 10.53
N LEU A 43 -10.43 2.23 10.72
CA LEU A 43 -11.72 2.92 10.77
C LEU A 43 -11.78 3.97 11.88
N ALA A 44 -11.32 3.65 13.08
CA ALA A 44 -11.31 4.58 14.22
C ALA A 44 -10.41 5.80 14.00
N SER A 45 -9.38 5.68 13.15
CA SER A 45 -8.51 6.80 12.77
C SER A 45 -9.03 7.61 11.58
N GLY A 46 -10.19 7.25 11.01
CA GLY A 46 -10.82 7.99 9.91
C GLY A 46 -10.72 7.36 8.54
N VAL A 47 -10.11 6.18 8.41
CA VAL A 47 -10.00 5.47 7.13
C VAL A 47 -11.25 4.62 6.92
N THR A 48 -12.13 5.05 6.02
CA THR A 48 -13.43 4.41 5.76
C THR A 48 -13.39 3.35 4.65
N THR A 49 -12.35 3.39 3.80
CA THR A 49 -12.12 2.40 2.75
C THR A 49 -10.63 2.03 2.70
N VAL A 50 -10.34 0.75 2.57
CA VAL A 50 -8.97 0.20 2.55
C VAL A 50 -8.86 -0.81 1.42
N ARG A 51 -7.81 -0.71 0.60
CA ARG A 51 -7.35 -1.79 -0.26
C ARG A 51 -6.19 -2.53 0.44
N GLY A 52 -6.36 -3.84 0.66
CA GLY A 52 -5.31 -4.72 1.13
C GLY A 52 -4.23 -4.93 0.07
N ALA A 53 -3.02 -5.30 0.50
CA ALA A 53 -1.90 -5.61 -0.39
C ALA A 53 -1.42 -7.08 -0.27
N GLY A 54 -2.20 -7.91 0.40
CA GLY A 54 -1.96 -9.33 0.61
C GLY A 54 -1.83 -9.66 2.10
N ASP A 55 -2.71 -10.51 2.58
CA ASP A 55 -2.69 -10.96 3.97
C ASP A 55 -2.56 -12.49 4.06
N PRO A 56 -1.91 -13.02 5.10
CA PRO A 56 -1.70 -14.44 5.23
C PRO A 56 -3.03 -15.20 5.42
N LEU A 57 -3.06 -16.43 4.91
CA LEU A 57 -4.14 -17.40 5.12
C LEU A 57 -5.53 -16.91 4.62
N PHE A 58 -5.58 -15.98 3.65
CA PHE A 58 -6.82 -15.37 3.12
C PHE A 58 -7.68 -14.72 4.22
N ALA A 59 -7.03 -14.22 5.27
CA ALA A 59 -7.73 -13.75 6.46
C ALA A 59 -8.47 -12.44 6.22
N ASP A 60 -7.98 -11.60 5.31
CA ASP A 60 -8.57 -10.35 4.83
C ASP A 60 -9.96 -10.58 4.20
N LEU A 61 -10.11 -11.61 3.35
CA LEU A 61 -11.40 -11.97 2.75
C LEU A 61 -12.44 -12.29 3.83
N ALA A 62 -12.04 -13.08 4.84
CA ALA A 62 -12.94 -13.44 5.93
C ALA A 62 -13.29 -12.25 6.85
N VAL A 63 -12.38 -11.28 7.00
CA VAL A 63 -12.63 -10.04 7.76
C VAL A 63 -13.56 -9.14 6.97
N ARG A 64 -13.34 -8.95 5.67
CA ARG A 64 -14.23 -8.22 4.76
C ARG A 64 -15.66 -8.76 4.82
N ASP A 65 -15.81 -10.06 4.58
CA ASP A 65 -17.12 -10.72 4.58
C ASP A 65 -17.87 -10.57 5.91
N ALA A 66 -17.12 -10.57 7.03
CA ALA A 66 -17.72 -10.37 8.34
C ALA A 66 -18.13 -8.91 8.58
N ILE A 67 -17.40 -7.93 8.04
CA ILE A 67 -17.77 -6.51 8.07
C ILE A 67 -19.01 -6.29 7.20
N ASP A 68 -19.02 -6.81 5.98
CA ASP A 68 -20.12 -6.65 5.03
C ASP A 68 -21.42 -7.34 5.53
N ALA A 69 -21.28 -8.47 6.24
CA ALA A 69 -22.38 -9.12 6.94
C ALA A 69 -22.84 -8.39 8.22
N GLY A 70 -22.27 -7.23 8.57
CA GLY A 70 -22.62 -6.45 9.76
C GLY A 70 -22.26 -7.10 11.10
N LYS A 71 -21.37 -8.12 11.12
CA LYS A 71 -20.97 -8.79 12.38
C LYS A 71 -20.22 -7.85 13.32
N TYR A 72 -19.55 -6.85 12.77
CA TYR A 72 -18.88 -5.75 13.50
C TYR A 72 -18.57 -4.58 12.56
N GLN A 73 -18.37 -3.39 13.13
CA GLN A 73 -17.96 -2.22 12.36
C GLN A 73 -16.51 -2.36 11.88
N GLY A 74 -16.27 -2.00 10.64
CA GLY A 74 -14.96 -1.93 9.98
C GLY A 74 -15.06 -1.04 8.75
N PRO A 75 -13.92 -0.68 8.13
CA PRO A 75 -13.90 0.05 6.86
C PRO A 75 -14.43 -0.86 5.73
N ARG A 76 -14.79 -0.26 4.60
CA ARG A 76 -14.94 -1.03 3.35
C ARG A 76 -13.58 -1.63 2.98
N LEU A 77 -13.49 -2.94 2.82
CA LEU A 77 -12.26 -3.61 2.42
C LEU A 77 -12.35 -4.06 0.96
N VAL A 78 -11.32 -3.70 0.18
CA VAL A 78 -11.02 -4.28 -1.13
C VAL A 78 -9.86 -5.26 -0.89
N ALA A 79 -10.18 -6.55 -0.91
CA ALA A 79 -9.29 -7.59 -0.38
C ALA A 79 -8.73 -8.49 -1.50
N PRO A 80 -7.38 -8.63 -1.62
CA PRO A 80 -6.76 -9.52 -2.60
C PRO A 80 -6.71 -10.98 -2.15
N GLY A 81 -6.87 -11.28 -0.86
CA GLY A 81 -6.44 -12.54 -0.30
C GLY A 81 -4.92 -12.58 -0.11
N THR A 82 -4.27 -13.60 -0.59
CA THR A 82 -2.80 -13.64 -0.67
C THR A 82 -2.31 -13.04 -1.99
N GLY A 83 -1.12 -12.43 -1.99
CA GLY A 83 -0.46 -12.03 -3.23
C GLY A 83 0.09 -13.21 -4.03
N ILE A 84 0.63 -12.92 -5.21
CA ILE A 84 1.33 -13.87 -6.07
C ILE A 84 2.75 -13.37 -6.29
N THR A 85 3.73 -14.26 -6.11
CA THR A 85 5.15 -14.02 -6.32
C THR A 85 5.79 -15.22 -7.05
N VAL A 86 7.10 -15.20 -7.21
CA VAL A 86 7.89 -16.28 -7.81
C VAL A 86 8.88 -16.88 -6.81
N PRO A 87 9.55 -17.98 -7.10
CA PRO A 87 10.60 -18.52 -6.22
C PRO A 87 11.66 -17.47 -5.89
N GLY A 88 11.90 -17.22 -4.60
CA GLY A 88 12.82 -16.18 -4.12
C GLY A 88 12.32 -14.74 -4.30
N GLY A 89 11.06 -14.54 -4.68
CA GLY A 89 10.44 -13.22 -4.78
C GLY A 89 9.93 -12.70 -3.44
N HIS A 90 9.63 -11.41 -3.40
CA HIS A 90 9.18 -10.72 -2.19
C HIS A 90 7.90 -11.35 -1.61
N GLY A 91 7.85 -11.49 -0.30
CA GLY A 91 6.71 -12.04 0.45
C GLY A 91 6.46 -13.54 0.29
N ALA A 92 7.36 -14.28 -0.39
CA ALA A 92 7.21 -15.70 -0.63
C ALA A 92 7.04 -16.52 0.68
N GLY A 93 5.93 -17.25 0.78
CA GLY A 93 5.62 -18.09 1.94
C GLY A 93 5.15 -17.34 3.19
N LEU A 94 4.96 -16.02 3.12
CA LEU A 94 4.37 -15.19 4.17
C LEU A 94 2.95 -14.75 3.78
N PHE A 95 2.85 -13.83 2.85
CA PHE A 95 1.62 -13.22 2.37
C PHE A 95 1.46 -13.36 0.85
N ALA A 96 2.37 -14.10 0.19
CA ALA A 96 2.30 -14.38 -1.24
C ALA A 96 2.46 -15.88 -1.55
N GLN A 97 1.67 -16.36 -2.50
CA GLN A 97 1.80 -17.68 -3.11
C GLN A 97 2.89 -17.66 -4.17
N VAL A 98 3.65 -18.74 -4.28
CA VAL A 98 4.72 -18.85 -5.28
C VAL A 98 4.15 -19.49 -6.55
N ALA A 99 4.29 -18.81 -7.70
CA ALA A 99 4.00 -19.34 -9.03
C ALA A 99 5.30 -19.66 -9.74
N ASN A 100 5.45 -20.92 -10.19
CA ASN A 100 6.65 -21.39 -10.88
C ASN A 100 6.54 -21.26 -12.42
N SER A 101 5.38 -20.87 -12.93
CA SER A 101 5.12 -20.73 -14.35
C SER A 101 3.96 -19.76 -14.64
N PRO A 102 3.85 -19.25 -15.88
CA PRO A 102 2.69 -18.46 -16.30
C PRO A 102 1.34 -19.19 -16.10
N ALA A 103 1.31 -20.49 -16.35
CA ALA A 103 0.10 -21.28 -16.19
C ALA A 103 -0.33 -21.38 -14.73
N GLU A 104 0.64 -21.57 -13.81
CA GLU A 104 0.38 -21.63 -12.36
C GLU A 104 -0.07 -20.26 -11.82
N ALA A 105 0.54 -19.16 -12.26
CA ALA A 105 0.10 -17.82 -11.90
C ALA A 105 -1.38 -17.56 -12.31
N ALA A 106 -1.74 -17.92 -13.54
CA ALA A 106 -3.12 -17.82 -14.01
C ALA A 106 -4.09 -18.74 -13.25
N GLU A 107 -3.65 -19.91 -12.78
CA GLU A 107 -4.45 -20.81 -11.95
C GLU A 107 -4.67 -20.22 -10.55
N GLN A 108 -3.62 -19.67 -9.94
CA GLN A 108 -3.71 -18.99 -8.63
C GLN A 108 -4.68 -17.80 -8.69
N VAL A 109 -4.67 -17.01 -9.78
CA VAL A 109 -5.65 -15.94 -10.00
C VAL A 109 -7.07 -16.48 -10.02
N ARG A 110 -7.33 -17.59 -10.74
CA ARG A 110 -8.66 -18.22 -10.75
C ARG A 110 -9.11 -18.74 -9.39
N ASP A 111 -8.18 -19.27 -8.58
CA ASP A 111 -8.47 -19.69 -7.19
C ASP A 111 -8.80 -18.48 -6.31
N LEU A 112 -8.04 -17.38 -6.41
CA LEU A 112 -8.33 -16.13 -5.69
C LEU A 112 -9.70 -15.56 -6.06
N TYR A 113 -10.03 -15.52 -7.36
CA TYR A 113 -11.35 -15.11 -7.82
C TYR A 113 -12.48 -16.01 -7.25
N ALA A 114 -12.29 -17.33 -7.28
CA ALA A 114 -13.27 -18.28 -6.72
C ALA A 114 -13.44 -18.13 -5.20
N ARG A 115 -12.42 -17.63 -4.50
CA ARG A 115 -12.50 -17.26 -3.07
C ARG A 115 -13.12 -15.89 -2.82
N GLY A 116 -13.40 -15.14 -3.88
CA GLY A 116 -14.01 -13.81 -3.82
C GLY A 116 -13.02 -12.68 -3.62
N ALA A 117 -11.78 -12.79 -4.11
CA ALA A 117 -10.86 -11.66 -4.14
C ALA A 117 -11.44 -10.52 -5.00
N ASP A 118 -11.23 -9.28 -4.56
CA ASP A 118 -11.69 -8.06 -5.25
C ASP A 118 -10.62 -7.48 -6.19
N VAL A 119 -9.37 -7.87 -5.99
CA VAL A 119 -8.18 -7.39 -6.71
C VAL A 119 -7.12 -8.47 -6.67
N ILE A 120 -6.22 -8.50 -7.66
CA ILE A 120 -5.06 -9.39 -7.64
C ILE A 120 -3.81 -8.57 -7.28
N LYS A 121 -3.00 -9.10 -6.33
CA LYS A 121 -1.70 -8.52 -5.94
C LYS A 121 -0.56 -9.35 -6.49
N LEU A 122 0.35 -8.70 -7.22
CA LEU A 122 1.61 -9.26 -7.69
C LEU A 122 2.79 -8.63 -6.95
N PHE A 123 3.90 -9.37 -6.82
CA PHE A 123 5.18 -8.89 -6.35
C PHE A 123 6.19 -9.05 -7.49
N VAL A 124 6.51 -7.94 -8.18
CA VAL A 124 7.28 -7.94 -9.41
C VAL A 124 8.77 -7.78 -9.14
N THR A 125 9.13 -6.91 -8.19
CA THR A 125 10.53 -6.71 -7.78
C THR A 125 10.81 -7.32 -6.40
N GLY A 126 12.05 -7.21 -5.91
CA GLY A 126 12.40 -7.44 -4.53
C GLY A 126 11.79 -6.41 -3.58
N GLY A 127 12.16 -6.44 -2.31
CA GLY A 127 11.73 -5.47 -1.31
C GLY A 127 12.86 -5.12 -0.33
N VAL A 128 12.80 -3.93 0.29
CA VAL A 128 13.82 -3.44 1.22
C VAL A 128 14.06 -4.39 2.38
N PHE A 129 12.99 -5.02 2.92
CA PHE A 129 13.08 -5.89 4.10
C PHE A 129 13.74 -7.25 3.83
N ASP A 130 13.61 -7.75 2.61
CA ASP A 130 14.16 -9.04 2.19
C ASP A 130 15.59 -8.88 1.62
N ALA A 131 16.06 -7.65 1.43
CA ALA A 131 17.29 -7.35 0.74
C ALA A 131 18.53 -7.72 1.57
N THR A 132 19.45 -8.43 0.94
CA THR A 132 20.78 -8.79 1.45
C THR A 132 21.90 -7.96 0.79
N GLU A 133 21.60 -7.35 -0.36
CA GLU A 133 22.52 -6.51 -1.13
C GLU A 133 21.87 -5.17 -1.50
N VAL A 134 22.72 -4.15 -1.74
CA VAL A 134 22.26 -2.83 -2.19
C VAL A 134 21.73 -2.93 -3.63
N GLY A 135 20.57 -2.34 -3.87
CA GLY A 135 19.86 -2.39 -5.17
C GLY A 135 18.94 -3.60 -5.34
N GLU A 136 18.96 -4.57 -4.43
CA GLU A 136 18.14 -5.78 -4.51
C GLU A 136 16.62 -5.51 -4.53
N PRO A 137 16.06 -4.49 -3.84
CA PRO A 137 14.65 -4.12 -3.96
C PRO A 137 14.22 -3.83 -5.40
N GLY A 138 15.12 -3.27 -6.21
CA GLY A 138 14.88 -3.00 -7.62
C GLY A 138 15.02 -4.19 -8.56
N VAL A 139 15.52 -5.33 -8.10
CA VAL A 139 15.73 -6.51 -8.96
C VAL A 139 14.40 -7.07 -9.45
N LEU A 140 14.24 -7.16 -10.77
CA LEU A 140 13.09 -7.81 -11.39
C LEU A 140 13.10 -9.31 -11.05
N ARG A 141 12.17 -9.73 -10.17
CA ARG A 141 12.03 -11.12 -9.73
C ARG A 141 11.01 -11.89 -10.56
N MET A 142 9.87 -11.26 -10.83
CA MET A 142 8.80 -11.90 -11.60
C MET A 142 9.00 -11.66 -13.10
N PRO A 143 9.20 -12.72 -13.92
CA PRO A 143 9.27 -12.59 -15.36
C PRO A 143 7.99 -11.97 -15.94
N VAL A 144 8.14 -11.14 -16.99
CA VAL A 144 7.01 -10.42 -17.61
C VAL A 144 5.92 -11.39 -18.07
N GLU A 145 6.28 -12.55 -18.60
CA GLU A 145 5.32 -13.55 -19.06
C GLU A 145 4.50 -14.17 -17.91
N VAL A 146 5.04 -14.27 -16.71
CA VAL A 146 4.31 -14.74 -15.50
C VAL A 146 3.32 -13.67 -15.06
N ALA A 147 3.78 -12.43 -14.96
CA ALA A 147 2.92 -11.28 -14.65
C ALA A 147 1.80 -11.11 -15.68
N ALA A 148 2.13 -11.19 -16.97
CA ALA A 148 1.17 -11.04 -18.07
C ALA A 148 0.09 -12.13 -18.07
N ALA A 149 0.45 -13.37 -17.74
CA ALA A 149 -0.53 -14.45 -17.62
C ALA A 149 -1.49 -14.24 -16.42
N ALA A 150 -0.96 -13.72 -15.31
CA ALA A 150 -1.78 -13.34 -14.15
C ALA A 150 -2.71 -12.17 -14.48
N CYS A 151 -2.19 -11.09 -15.10
CA CYS A 151 -2.99 -9.93 -15.52
C CYS A 151 -4.10 -10.33 -16.48
N LYS A 152 -3.77 -11.12 -17.51
CA LYS A 152 -4.78 -11.60 -18.47
C LYS A 152 -5.88 -12.40 -17.77
N ALA A 153 -5.51 -13.34 -16.90
CA ALA A 153 -6.49 -14.15 -16.17
C ALA A 153 -7.38 -13.29 -15.26
N ALA A 154 -6.82 -12.28 -14.59
CA ALA A 154 -7.56 -11.34 -13.76
C ALA A 154 -8.54 -10.50 -14.59
N HIS A 155 -8.06 -9.92 -15.69
CA HIS A 155 -8.87 -9.08 -16.56
C HIS A 155 -9.99 -9.85 -17.27
N ASP A 156 -9.76 -11.11 -17.66
CA ASP A 156 -10.80 -11.99 -18.21
C ASP A 156 -11.96 -12.22 -17.20
N MET A 157 -11.69 -12.06 -15.90
CA MET A 157 -12.68 -12.17 -14.80
C MET A 157 -13.14 -10.81 -14.25
N GLY A 158 -12.70 -9.70 -14.84
CA GLY A 158 -13.07 -8.35 -14.42
C GLY A 158 -12.35 -7.84 -13.17
N LEU A 159 -11.29 -8.51 -12.72
CA LEU A 159 -10.48 -8.07 -11.57
C LEU A 159 -9.36 -7.12 -11.99
N PRO A 160 -9.13 -6.01 -11.27
CA PRO A 160 -7.94 -5.21 -11.42
C PRO A 160 -6.71 -5.91 -10.82
N VAL A 161 -5.52 -5.49 -11.29
CA VAL A 161 -4.23 -6.00 -10.82
C VAL A 161 -3.38 -4.88 -10.26
N MET A 162 -2.85 -5.04 -9.05
CA MET A 162 -1.88 -4.16 -8.42
C MET A 162 -0.54 -4.88 -8.24
N ALA A 163 0.57 -4.16 -8.34
CA ALA A 163 1.90 -4.75 -8.22
C ALA A 163 2.83 -3.93 -7.33
N HIS A 164 3.56 -4.61 -6.43
CA HIS A 164 4.71 -4.07 -5.74
C HIS A 164 5.87 -3.92 -6.71
N VAL A 165 6.42 -2.70 -6.82
CA VAL A 165 7.48 -2.36 -7.76
C VAL A 165 8.35 -1.24 -7.20
N GLU A 166 9.67 -1.49 -7.12
CA GLU A 166 10.67 -0.55 -6.55
C GLU A 166 11.84 -0.26 -7.51
N SER A 167 11.62 -0.38 -8.84
CA SER A 167 12.61 0.02 -9.85
C SER A 167 11.97 0.46 -11.16
N THR A 168 12.67 1.32 -11.91
CA THR A 168 12.26 1.78 -13.24
C THR A 168 12.02 0.61 -14.21
N GLU A 169 12.92 -0.39 -14.22
CA GLU A 169 12.76 -1.59 -15.03
C GLU A 169 11.52 -2.39 -14.61
N GLY A 170 11.31 -2.52 -13.30
CA GLY A 170 10.13 -3.19 -12.73
C GLY A 170 8.82 -2.49 -13.12
N VAL A 171 8.77 -1.14 -13.06
CA VAL A 171 7.60 -0.36 -13.50
C VAL A 171 7.29 -0.63 -14.97
N LYS A 172 8.30 -0.59 -15.84
CA LYS A 172 8.14 -0.90 -17.26
C LYS A 172 7.60 -2.31 -17.46
N ALA A 173 8.24 -3.30 -16.84
CA ALA A 173 7.86 -4.71 -16.93
C ALA A 173 6.42 -4.97 -16.44
N ALA A 174 6.02 -4.37 -15.32
CA ALA A 174 4.68 -4.50 -14.76
C ALA A 174 3.61 -3.89 -15.68
N LEU A 175 3.86 -2.70 -16.22
CA LEU A 175 2.95 -2.06 -17.18
C LEU A 175 2.86 -2.85 -18.49
N GLU A 176 3.97 -3.32 -19.05
CA GLU A 176 3.98 -4.19 -20.25
C GLU A 176 3.19 -5.48 -20.02
N ALA A 177 3.22 -6.01 -18.79
CA ALA A 177 2.43 -7.17 -18.38
C ALA A 177 0.93 -6.89 -18.22
N GLY A 178 0.52 -5.61 -18.13
CA GLY A 178 -0.88 -5.21 -17.99
C GLY A 178 -1.33 -4.87 -16.58
N VAL A 179 -0.42 -4.55 -15.66
CA VAL A 179 -0.75 -4.13 -14.28
C VAL A 179 -1.52 -2.80 -14.28
N ASP A 180 -2.61 -2.70 -13.51
CA ASP A 180 -3.45 -1.51 -13.43
C ASP A 180 -2.96 -0.48 -12.39
N THR A 181 -2.27 -0.94 -11.32
CA THR A 181 -1.76 -0.04 -10.27
C THR A 181 -0.35 -0.43 -9.86
N ILE A 182 0.58 0.50 -9.95
CA ILE A 182 1.95 0.36 -9.44
C ILE A 182 1.97 0.86 -8.00
N GLU A 183 2.31 -0.02 -7.07
CA GLU A 183 2.53 0.34 -5.67
C GLU A 183 3.98 0.77 -5.47
N HIS A 184 4.23 1.80 -4.67
CA HIS A 184 5.51 2.47 -4.45
C HIS A 184 5.95 3.26 -5.68
N GLY A 185 6.42 2.58 -6.70
CA GLY A 185 6.94 3.19 -7.92
C GLY A 185 8.44 3.49 -7.85
N ALA A 186 8.97 4.00 -8.94
CA ALA A 186 10.37 4.35 -9.13
C ALA A 186 10.48 5.45 -10.21
N PRO A 187 11.66 6.05 -10.47
CA PRO A 187 11.81 7.09 -11.47
C PRO A 187 11.24 6.69 -12.83
N LEU A 188 10.46 7.58 -13.45
CA LEU A 188 9.72 7.31 -14.68
C LEU A 188 10.47 7.85 -15.91
N THR A 189 10.59 7.03 -16.94
CA THR A 189 11.11 7.45 -18.24
C THR A 189 9.97 7.89 -19.18
N PRO A 190 10.25 8.65 -20.25
CA PRO A 190 9.24 9.00 -21.26
C PRO A 190 8.52 7.77 -21.84
N GLU A 191 9.23 6.66 -22.02
CA GLU A 191 8.66 5.40 -22.51
C GLU A 191 7.64 4.82 -21.53
N ILE A 192 7.94 4.84 -20.23
CA ILE A 192 7.03 4.39 -19.18
C ILE A 192 5.78 5.29 -19.11
N LEU A 193 5.94 6.60 -19.27
CA LEU A 193 4.82 7.53 -19.30
C LEU A 193 3.87 7.27 -20.49
N GLU A 194 4.38 6.80 -21.64
CA GLU A 194 3.51 6.36 -22.74
C GLU A 194 2.72 5.09 -22.38
N LEU A 195 3.31 4.15 -21.62
CA LEU A 195 2.58 2.98 -21.14
C LEU A 195 1.42 3.37 -20.20
N TYR A 196 1.63 4.34 -19.30
CA TYR A 196 0.56 4.88 -18.44
C TYR A 196 -0.59 5.53 -19.21
N ARG A 197 -0.38 5.97 -20.45
CA ARG A 197 -1.43 6.50 -21.31
C ARG A 197 -2.27 5.41 -22.00
N GLY A 198 -2.00 4.14 -21.71
CA GLY A 198 -2.72 3.01 -22.30
C GLY A 198 -2.32 2.78 -23.75
N ALA A 199 -1.04 2.65 -24.02
CA ALA A 199 -0.48 2.54 -25.37
C ALA A 199 -1.19 1.46 -26.22
N ALA A 200 -1.55 1.82 -27.44
CA ALA A 200 -2.24 0.93 -28.37
C ALA A 200 -1.40 -0.34 -28.67
N GLY A 201 -2.07 -1.49 -28.74
CA GLY A 201 -1.42 -2.78 -28.99
C GLY A 201 -0.79 -3.43 -27.75
N THR A 202 -0.94 -2.82 -26.57
CA THR A 202 -0.53 -3.39 -25.28
C THR A 202 -1.72 -3.99 -24.52
N GLN A 203 -1.47 -4.73 -23.43
CA GLN A 203 -2.53 -5.18 -22.53
C GLN A 203 -3.22 -4.03 -21.79
N LEU A 204 -2.68 -2.82 -21.85
CA LEU A 204 -3.22 -1.59 -21.26
C LEU A 204 -4.08 -0.78 -22.23
N GLU A 205 -4.28 -1.23 -23.46
CA GLU A 205 -5.10 -0.49 -24.43
C GLU A 205 -6.50 -0.23 -23.87
N GLY A 206 -6.87 1.06 -23.81
CA GLY A 206 -8.13 1.51 -23.23
C GLY A 206 -8.17 1.51 -21.70
N ARG A 207 -7.06 1.23 -21.01
CA ARG A 207 -6.88 1.32 -19.57
C ARG A 207 -6.08 2.57 -19.20
N ALA A 208 -6.23 3.03 -17.97
CA ALA A 208 -5.48 4.15 -17.42
C ALA A 208 -4.78 3.68 -16.12
N PRO A 209 -3.61 3.04 -16.22
CA PRO A 209 -2.86 2.64 -15.05
C PRO A 209 -2.53 3.82 -14.15
N SER A 210 -2.26 3.53 -12.89
CA SER A 210 -2.04 4.54 -11.85
C SER A 210 -0.86 4.17 -10.96
N VAL A 211 -0.41 5.13 -10.13
CA VAL A 211 0.60 4.92 -9.10
C VAL A 211 -0.04 5.08 -7.74
N THR A 212 0.33 4.26 -6.77
CA THR A 212 0.04 4.47 -5.35
C THR A 212 1.32 4.88 -4.64
N CYS A 213 1.42 6.15 -4.27
CA CYS A 213 2.53 6.69 -3.50
C CYS A 213 2.44 6.20 -2.05
N THR A 214 3.58 5.74 -1.49
CA THR A 214 3.67 5.17 -0.13
C THR A 214 4.97 5.61 0.52
N ILE A 215 5.04 6.86 0.97
CA ILE A 215 6.26 7.45 1.54
C ILE A 215 6.53 6.91 2.95
N SER A 216 5.46 6.61 3.70
CA SER A 216 5.53 6.21 5.11
C SER A 216 6.50 5.08 5.45
N PRO A 217 6.62 3.97 4.70
CA PRO A 217 7.52 2.89 5.07
C PRO A 217 9.00 3.21 4.84
N ALA A 218 9.31 4.12 3.92
CA ALA A 218 10.69 4.44 3.57
C ALA A 218 11.31 5.52 4.48
N LEU A 219 10.56 6.55 4.88
CA LEU A 219 11.07 7.67 5.67
C LEU A 219 11.81 7.29 6.95
N PRO A 220 11.34 6.35 7.78
CA PRO A 220 12.04 5.96 9.00
C PRO A 220 13.45 5.38 8.73
N PHE A 221 13.63 4.68 7.61
CA PHE A 221 14.94 4.14 7.23
C PHE A 221 15.94 5.24 6.82
N VAL A 222 15.43 6.31 6.21
CA VAL A 222 16.24 7.45 5.79
C VAL A 222 16.58 8.37 6.97
N LEU A 223 15.56 8.72 7.78
CA LEU A 223 15.63 9.84 8.74
C LEU A 223 15.91 9.43 10.19
N LEU A 224 15.78 8.13 10.53
CA LEU A 224 16.08 7.66 11.88
C LEU A 224 17.42 6.92 11.93
N ASP A 225 18.03 6.95 13.11
CA ASP A 225 19.22 6.16 13.41
C ASP A 225 18.95 4.65 13.18
N PRO A 226 19.85 3.92 12.51
CA PRO A 226 19.73 2.47 12.31
C PRO A 226 19.54 1.67 13.60
N GLU A 227 20.05 2.14 14.74
CA GLU A 227 19.80 1.52 16.06
C GLU A 227 18.30 1.54 16.44
N LYS A 228 17.55 2.58 16.05
CA LYS A 228 16.11 2.70 16.31
C LYS A 228 15.28 1.88 15.35
N THR A 229 15.69 1.84 14.09
CA THR A 229 14.97 1.08 13.06
C THR A 229 15.31 -0.40 13.10
N HIS A 230 16.37 -0.80 13.81
CA HIS A 230 16.97 -2.14 13.76
C HIS A 230 17.36 -2.57 12.33
N SER A 231 17.63 -1.59 11.46
CA SER A 231 18.03 -1.83 10.08
C SER A 231 19.52 -2.11 9.95
N THR A 232 19.89 -2.90 8.95
CA THR A 232 21.26 -3.04 8.51
C THR A 232 21.66 -1.87 7.61
N ASP A 233 22.97 -1.65 7.41
CA ASP A 233 23.47 -0.64 6.46
C ASP A 233 22.91 -0.87 5.04
N THR A 234 22.75 -2.12 4.64
CA THR A 234 22.15 -2.50 3.36
C THR A 234 20.69 -2.05 3.27
N GLN A 235 19.88 -2.31 4.31
CA GLN A 235 18.48 -1.90 4.35
C GLN A 235 18.34 -0.38 4.38
N LYS A 236 19.22 0.34 5.10
CA LYS A 236 19.22 1.80 5.08
C LYS A 236 19.47 2.34 3.67
N LYS A 237 20.54 1.90 3.00
CA LYS A 237 20.85 2.34 1.62
C LYS A 237 19.76 2.00 0.62
N ASN A 238 19.13 0.83 0.76
CA ASN A 238 17.99 0.47 -0.06
C ASN A 238 16.78 1.35 0.25
N GLY A 239 16.55 1.68 1.51
CA GLY A 239 15.52 2.63 1.93
C GLY A 239 15.70 4.02 1.31
N ASP A 240 16.94 4.51 1.25
CA ASP A 240 17.27 5.79 0.61
C ASP A 240 16.92 5.79 -0.88
N ILE A 241 17.32 4.74 -1.62
CA ILE A 241 17.03 4.57 -3.05
C ILE A 241 15.51 4.51 -3.29
N VAL A 242 14.81 3.68 -2.52
CA VAL A 242 13.37 3.48 -2.66
C VAL A 242 12.60 4.74 -2.28
N CYS A 243 12.97 5.43 -1.21
CA CYS A 243 12.34 6.68 -0.78
C CYS A 243 12.43 7.77 -1.86
N SER A 244 13.63 8.00 -2.42
CA SER A 244 13.81 8.94 -3.53
C SER A 244 12.97 8.54 -4.74
N GLY A 245 13.01 7.26 -5.11
CA GLY A 245 12.27 6.72 -6.25
C GLY A 245 10.75 6.89 -6.12
N ILE A 246 10.17 6.68 -4.95
CA ILE A 246 8.73 6.88 -4.68
C ILE A 246 8.33 8.34 -4.89
N ILE A 247 9.10 9.27 -4.33
CA ILE A 247 8.82 10.71 -4.42
C ILE A 247 8.96 11.20 -5.86
N GLU A 248 10.03 10.81 -6.55
CA GLU A 248 10.27 11.15 -7.96
C GLU A 248 9.18 10.56 -8.87
N SER A 249 8.79 9.31 -8.63
CA SER A 249 7.68 8.66 -9.35
C SER A 249 6.38 9.45 -9.22
N ALA A 250 6.01 9.82 -7.99
CA ALA A 250 4.78 10.57 -7.73
C ALA A 250 4.79 11.94 -8.43
N ARG A 251 5.90 12.69 -8.34
CA ARG A 251 6.05 13.99 -9.01
C ARG A 251 5.93 13.86 -10.53
N ALA A 252 6.72 12.95 -11.13
CA ALA A 252 6.72 12.75 -12.58
C ALA A 252 5.36 12.26 -13.10
N ALA A 253 4.69 11.39 -12.35
CA ALA A 253 3.35 10.91 -12.68
C ALA A 253 2.33 12.06 -12.68
N LEU A 254 2.34 12.91 -11.65
CA LEU A 254 1.46 14.08 -11.56
C LEU A 254 1.71 15.09 -12.69
N GLU A 255 2.96 15.40 -12.98
CA GLU A 255 3.35 16.30 -14.10
C GLU A 255 2.88 15.76 -15.45
N ALA A 256 2.89 14.44 -15.63
CA ALA A 256 2.43 13.77 -16.85
C ALA A 256 0.91 13.56 -16.91
N GLY A 257 0.16 13.95 -15.87
CA GLY A 257 -1.29 13.75 -15.77
C GLY A 257 -1.70 12.30 -15.47
N VAL A 258 -0.79 11.46 -15.00
CA VAL A 258 -1.08 10.11 -14.49
C VAL A 258 -1.72 10.23 -13.11
N LYS A 259 -2.75 9.42 -12.84
CA LYS A 259 -3.38 9.41 -11.52
C LYS A 259 -2.44 8.85 -10.46
N VAL A 260 -2.29 9.57 -9.36
CA VAL A 260 -1.52 9.14 -8.19
C VAL A 260 -2.49 9.01 -7.02
N GLY A 261 -2.54 7.83 -6.40
CA GLY A 261 -3.23 7.58 -5.15
C GLY A 261 -2.26 7.56 -3.97
N LEU A 262 -2.80 7.46 -2.75
CA LEU A 262 -2.03 7.37 -1.51
C LEU A 262 -2.29 6.06 -0.79
N GLY A 263 -1.22 5.43 -0.30
CA GLY A 263 -1.25 4.26 0.55
C GLY A 263 -0.18 4.35 1.63
N THR A 264 -0.37 3.71 2.78
CA THR A 264 0.60 3.73 3.88
C THR A 264 1.56 2.56 3.87
N ASP A 265 1.19 1.45 3.25
CA ASP A 265 1.84 0.16 3.41
C ASP A 265 1.95 -0.24 4.90
N SER A 266 0.82 -0.08 5.63
CA SER A 266 0.76 -0.37 7.07
C SER A 266 1.07 -1.83 7.33
N SER A 267 1.64 -2.10 8.47
CA SER A 267 2.30 -3.31 8.98
C SER A 267 3.82 -3.31 8.84
N CYS A 268 4.39 -2.52 7.93
CA CYS A 268 5.82 -2.25 7.93
C CYS A 268 6.27 -1.61 9.25
N PRO A 269 7.54 -1.78 9.67
CA PRO A 269 8.08 -1.08 10.83
C PRO A 269 7.83 0.43 10.73
N PHE A 270 7.41 1.03 11.84
CA PHE A 270 7.01 2.44 11.92
C PHE A 270 5.77 2.84 11.11
N VAL A 271 5.06 1.91 10.46
CA VAL A 271 3.81 2.21 9.75
C VAL A 271 2.63 1.59 10.46
N THR A 272 2.01 2.36 11.34
CA THR A 272 0.90 1.87 12.18
C THR A 272 -0.43 1.85 11.42
N GLN A 273 -1.40 1.15 11.97
CA GLN A 273 -2.75 1.04 11.38
C GLN A 273 -3.59 2.33 11.52
N TYR A 274 -3.05 3.37 12.11
CA TYR A 274 -3.79 4.62 12.40
C TYR A 274 -3.09 5.87 11.86
N ASP A 275 -2.06 5.72 11.01
CA ASP A 275 -1.22 6.82 10.56
C ASP A 275 -1.43 7.24 9.09
N MET A 276 -2.57 6.92 8.47
CA MET A 276 -2.87 7.41 7.12
C MET A 276 -2.79 8.94 7.01
N TRP A 277 -3.12 9.66 8.08
CA TRP A 277 -3.00 11.11 8.12
C TRP A 277 -1.55 11.59 7.91
N ARG A 278 -0.55 10.82 8.35
CA ARG A 278 0.88 11.13 8.12
C ARG A 278 1.23 10.96 6.65
N GLU A 279 0.75 9.91 6.00
CA GLU A 279 0.97 9.73 4.55
C GLU A 279 0.43 10.92 3.76
N VAL A 280 -0.78 11.41 4.09
CA VAL A 280 -1.35 12.62 3.47
C VAL A 280 -0.44 13.84 3.70
N ALA A 281 0.10 14.00 4.92
CA ALA A 281 0.99 15.09 5.26
C ALA A 281 2.39 14.94 4.63
N TYR A 282 2.94 13.73 4.55
CA TYR A 282 4.19 13.45 3.85
C TYR A 282 4.08 13.71 2.36
N PHE A 283 2.96 13.29 1.76
CA PHE A 283 2.70 13.58 0.35
C PHE A 283 2.66 15.09 0.09
N ALA A 284 1.93 15.85 0.90
CA ALA A 284 1.91 17.30 0.77
C ALA A 284 3.32 17.91 0.90
N LYS A 285 4.10 17.45 1.88
CA LYS A 285 5.42 17.97 2.21
C LYS A 285 6.50 17.58 1.21
N TYR A 286 6.59 16.30 0.84
CA TYR A 286 7.71 15.77 0.08
C TYR A 286 7.44 15.69 -1.43
N VAL A 287 6.20 15.59 -1.87
CA VAL A 287 5.83 15.71 -3.29
C VAL A 287 5.60 17.19 -3.68
N ASP A 288 5.49 18.08 -2.68
CA ASP A 288 5.31 19.53 -2.83
C ASP A 288 3.96 19.90 -3.47
N VAL A 289 2.88 19.42 -2.85
CA VAL A 289 1.51 19.74 -3.26
C VAL A 289 0.75 20.42 -2.13
N SER A 290 -0.34 21.12 -2.46
CA SER A 290 -1.17 21.77 -1.44
C SER A 290 -1.89 20.75 -0.55
N ASN A 291 -2.24 21.16 0.69
CA ASN A 291 -3.07 20.36 1.59
C ASN A 291 -4.39 19.93 0.94
N ALA A 292 -5.00 20.84 0.17
CA ALA A 292 -6.25 20.58 -0.55
C ALA A 292 -6.06 19.46 -1.60
N PHE A 293 -4.95 19.51 -2.34
CA PHE A 293 -4.63 18.48 -3.32
C PHE A 293 -4.34 17.13 -2.66
N ALA A 294 -3.58 17.10 -1.57
CA ALA A 294 -3.29 15.87 -0.83
C ALA A 294 -4.57 15.23 -0.26
N LEU A 295 -5.50 16.04 0.27
CA LEU A 295 -6.81 15.56 0.72
C LEU A 295 -7.66 15.02 -0.43
N HIS A 296 -7.70 15.74 -1.56
CA HIS A 296 -8.39 15.29 -2.77
C HIS A 296 -7.84 13.94 -3.25
N THR A 297 -6.51 13.79 -3.26
CA THR A 297 -5.83 12.54 -3.60
C THR A 297 -6.21 11.40 -2.66
N ALA A 298 -6.18 11.63 -1.35
CA ALA A 298 -6.49 10.63 -0.33
C ALA A 298 -7.98 10.23 -0.28
N THR A 299 -8.86 10.99 -0.90
CA THR A 299 -10.31 10.77 -0.89
C THR A 299 -10.86 10.43 -2.27
N GLN A 300 -11.11 11.43 -3.10
CA GLN A 300 -11.74 11.25 -4.40
C GLN A 300 -10.89 10.41 -5.36
N VAL A 301 -9.58 10.75 -5.51
CA VAL A 301 -8.71 10.02 -6.43
C VAL A 301 -8.55 8.58 -5.99
N ASN A 302 -8.31 8.32 -4.70
CA ASN A 302 -8.25 6.95 -4.17
C ASN A 302 -9.54 6.17 -4.43
N ALA A 303 -10.71 6.77 -4.24
CA ALA A 303 -11.99 6.12 -4.54
C ALA A 303 -12.13 5.79 -6.04
N GLU A 304 -11.71 6.70 -6.92
CA GLU A 304 -11.71 6.47 -8.37
C GLU A 304 -10.77 5.32 -8.78
N LEU A 305 -9.55 5.27 -8.20
CA LEU A 305 -8.58 4.20 -8.46
C LEU A 305 -9.08 2.81 -8.01
N LEU A 306 -9.91 2.79 -6.98
CA LEU A 306 -10.56 1.56 -6.51
C LEU A 306 -11.83 1.19 -7.28
N GLY A 307 -12.23 1.98 -8.28
CA GLY A 307 -13.50 1.80 -8.98
C GLY A 307 -14.74 2.19 -8.15
N LEU A 308 -14.53 2.85 -7.02
CA LEU A 308 -15.57 3.23 -6.05
C LEU A 308 -15.96 4.72 -6.13
N GLY A 309 -15.45 5.46 -7.12
CA GLY A 309 -15.70 6.91 -7.25
C GLY A 309 -17.18 7.28 -7.40
N GLY A 310 -18.02 6.37 -7.90
CA GLY A 310 -19.48 6.55 -7.93
C GLY A 310 -20.16 6.29 -6.57
N GLU A 311 -19.48 5.64 -5.63
CA GLU A 311 -20.02 5.23 -4.33
C GLU A 311 -19.50 6.10 -3.17
N THR A 312 -18.25 6.52 -3.20
CA THR A 312 -17.59 7.26 -2.10
C THR A 312 -16.51 8.21 -2.62
N GLY A 313 -15.75 8.85 -1.71
CA GLY A 313 -14.64 9.75 -2.01
C GLY A 313 -15.01 11.22 -2.06
N THR A 314 -16.30 11.54 -2.23
CA THR A 314 -16.84 12.92 -2.21
C THR A 314 -18.14 12.96 -1.40
N ILE A 315 -18.50 14.16 -0.90
CA ILE A 315 -19.78 14.38 -0.22
C ILE A 315 -20.79 14.84 -1.26
N GLU A 316 -21.56 13.93 -1.80
CA GLU A 316 -22.56 14.16 -2.84
C GLU A 316 -23.83 13.36 -2.56
N CYS A 317 -25.00 13.89 -3.02
CA CYS A 317 -26.26 13.17 -2.93
C CYS A 317 -26.20 11.85 -3.72
N GLY A 318 -26.61 10.76 -3.08
CA GLY A 318 -26.61 9.42 -3.68
C GLY A 318 -25.37 8.58 -3.39
N LYS A 319 -24.30 9.16 -2.86
CA LYS A 319 -23.11 8.43 -2.40
C LYS A 319 -23.26 7.95 -0.95
N ALA A 320 -22.49 6.96 -0.58
CA ALA A 320 -22.39 6.50 0.79
C ALA A 320 -21.88 7.63 1.71
N ALA A 321 -22.44 7.76 2.89
CA ALA A 321 -22.01 8.73 3.87
C ALA A 321 -20.74 8.21 4.58
N ASP A 322 -19.59 8.39 3.93
CA ASP A 322 -18.26 8.21 4.46
C ASP A 322 -17.72 9.59 4.85
N ILE A 323 -17.86 9.97 6.13
CA ILE A 323 -17.63 11.35 6.59
C ILE A 323 -16.68 11.35 7.77
N LEU A 324 -15.66 12.19 7.66
CA LEU A 324 -14.72 12.49 8.73
C LEU A 324 -14.98 13.91 9.24
N VAL A 325 -15.12 14.07 10.55
CA VAL A 325 -15.24 15.37 11.21
C VAL A 325 -14.01 15.61 12.06
N THR A 326 -13.34 16.72 11.81
CA THR A 326 -12.13 17.15 12.52
C THR A 326 -12.43 18.37 13.38
N ARG A 327 -11.61 18.63 14.40
CA ARG A 327 -11.75 19.81 15.28
C ARG A 327 -11.30 21.07 14.56
N GLU A 328 -10.20 20.97 13.83
CA GLU A 328 -9.59 22.07 13.08
C GLU A 328 -9.74 21.81 11.58
N ASN A 329 -9.53 22.85 10.78
CA ASN A 329 -9.61 22.76 9.33
C ASN A 329 -8.37 22.01 8.76
N PRO A 330 -8.50 20.84 8.16
CA PRO A 330 -7.37 20.11 7.60
C PRO A 330 -6.76 20.79 6.36
N LEU A 331 -7.46 21.74 5.73
CA LEU A 331 -6.88 22.55 4.65
C LEU A 331 -5.79 23.49 5.17
N ASP A 332 -5.89 23.95 6.41
CA ASP A 332 -4.90 24.81 7.05
C ASP A 332 -3.76 23.95 7.67
N ASN A 333 -4.12 22.81 8.26
CA ASN A 333 -3.16 21.91 8.91
C ASN A 333 -3.61 20.44 8.85
N LEU A 334 -2.91 19.62 8.09
CA LEU A 334 -3.22 18.20 7.93
C LEU A 334 -3.12 17.38 9.24
N CYS A 335 -2.41 17.87 10.27
CA CYS A 335 -2.41 17.24 11.59
C CYS A 335 -3.80 17.20 12.25
N ALA A 336 -4.76 18.02 11.79
CA ALA A 336 -6.17 17.94 12.20
C ALA A 336 -6.82 16.57 11.94
N LEU A 337 -6.28 15.80 10.98
CA LEU A 337 -6.75 14.46 10.65
C LEU A 337 -6.34 13.39 11.67
N ARG A 338 -5.35 13.67 12.52
CA ARG A 338 -4.77 12.71 13.50
C ARG A 338 -5.80 12.18 14.50
N GLU A 339 -6.74 13.05 14.91
CA GLU A 339 -7.73 12.75 15.94
C GLU A 339 -9.12 13.22 15.50
N PRO A 340 -9.82 12.41 14.70
CA PRO A 340 -11.17 12.75 14.26
C PRO A 340 -12.14 12.83 15.45
N ILE A 341 -13.09 13.78 15.40
CA ILE A 341 -14.15 13.91 16.39
C ILE A 341 -15.25 12.88 16.12
N HIS A 342 -15.60 12.73 14.84
CA HIS A 342 -16.56 11.74 14.38
C HIS A 342 -16.06 11.10 13.09
N VAL A 343 -16.34 9.81 12.95
CA VAL A 343 -16.16 9.03 11.72
C VAL A 343 -17.48 8.36 11.41
N MET A 344 -17.96 8.52 10.19
CA MET A 344 -19.11 7.82 9.65
C MET A 344 -18.64 6.97 8.47
N CYS A 345 -19.05 5.72 8.42
CA CYS A 345 -18.72 4.80 7.34
C CYS A 345 -20.02 4.14 6.85
N ARG A 346 -20.32 4.27 5.56
CA ARG A 346 -21.55 3.77 4.94
C ARG A 346 -22.83 4.24 5.65
N GLY A 347 -22.82 5.46 6.22
CA GLY A 347 -23.94 6.02 6.97
C GLY A 347 -23.98 5.65 8.46
N ASP A 348 -23.15 4.72 8.90
CA ASP A 348 -23.08 4.30 10.30
C ASP A 348 -22.01 5.08 11.07
N LEU A 349 -22.41 5.74 12.15
CA LEU A 349 -21.47 6.42 13.06
C LEU A 349 -20.58 5.40 13.76
N VAL A 350 -19.27 5.61 13.72
CA VAL A 350 -18.31 4.76 14.44
C VAL A 350 -18.43 4.98 15.94
N ARG A 351 -18.81 3.92 16.65
CA ARG A 351 -19.16 4.00 18.08
C ARG A 351 -17.95 4.23 18.99
N LYS A 352 -16.76 3.81 18.57
CA LYS A 352 -15.53 3.92 19.36
C LYS A 352 -14.39 4.42 18.47
N LEU A 353 -13.95 5.64 18.69
CA LEU A 353 -12.80 6.25 18.02
C LEU A 353 -11.50 6.02 18.83
N LYS A 354 -11.38 4.86 19.48
CA LYS A 354 -10.19 4.55 20.27
C LYS A 354 -9.21 3.72 19.46
N VAL A 355 -8.07 4.29 19.15
CA VAL A 355 -6.90 3.60 18.60
C VAL A 355 -5.97 3.15 19.71
N LYS A 356 -5.37 1.99 19.54
CA LYS A 356 -4.29 1.52 20.43
C LYS A 356 -2.97 2.08 19.89
N ARG A 357 -2.60 3.25 20.41
CA ARG A 357 -1.34 3.91 20.03
C ARG A 357 -0.13 3.14 20.53
N ILE A 358 1.01 3.36 19.86
CA ILE A 358 2.33 2.84 20.18
C ILE A 358 3.22 4.06 20.48
N PRO A 359 3.30 4.53 21.73
CA PRO A 359 3.90 5.80 22.08
C PRO A 359 5.35 5.95 21.61
N GLU A 360 6.13 4.87 21.66
CA GLU A 360 7.50 4.84 21.19
C GLU A 360 7.63 5.08 19.68
N VAL A 361 6.73 4.51 18.87
CA VAL A 361 6.67 4.73 17.42
C VAL A 361 6.13 6.11 17.11
N ASP A 362 5.07 6.53 17.80
CA ASP A 362 4.47 7.86 17.62
C ASP A 362 5.50 8.98 17.88
N ALA A 363 6.36 8.84 18.88
CA ALA A 363 7.36 9.84 19.22
C ALA A 363 8.40 10.00 18.10
N GLU A 364 8.89 8.90 17.52
CA GLU A 364 9.84 8.95 16.40
C GLU A 364 9.20 9.53 15.13
N LEU A 365 7.97 9.13 14.82
CA LEU A 365 7.25 9.67 13.67
C LEU A 365 6.88 11.14 13.85
N ASP A 366 6.59 11.61 15.07
CA ASP A 366 6.36 13.02 15.37
C ASP A 366 7.66 13.82 15.19
N ALA A 367 8.81 13.26 15.53
CA ALA A 367 10.10 13.88 15.27
C ALA A 367 10.35 14.03 13.75
N ILE A 368 10.09 13.01 12.94
CA ILE A 368 10.17 13.09 11.47
C ILE A 368 9.22 14.16 10.92
N MET A 369 7.98 14.22 11.41
CA MET A 369 7.01 15.24 10.99
C MET A 369 7.49 16.67 11.25
N ALA A 370 8.21 16.90 12.34
CA ALA A 370 8.74 18.20 12.74
C ALA A 370 9.98 18.62 11.94
N MET A 371 10.69 17.71 11.27
CA MET A 371 11.86 18.05 10.44
C MET A 371 11.42 18.91 9.25
N PRO A 372 12.25 19.86 8.76
CA PRO A 372 12.00 20.55 7.50
C PRO A 372 12.09 19.57 6.31
N ALA A 373 11.47 19.93 5.17
CA ALA A 373 11.50 19.06 3.99
C ALA A 373 12.92 18.85 3.45
N GLU A 374 13.76 19.85 3.59
CA GLU A 374 15.17 19.86 3.17
C GLU A 374 16.01 18.80 3.89
N ALA A 375 15.65 18.43 5.13
CA ALA A 375 16.37 17.40 5.89
C ALA A 375 16.39 16.04 5.18
N LEU A 376 15.31 15.69 4.47
CA LEU A 376 15.29 14.47 3.65
C LEU A 376 16.27 14.56 2.48
N ALA A 377 16.27 15.69 1.76
CA ALA A 377 17.16 15.89 0.62
C ALA A 377 18.64 15.90 1.05
N GLU A 378 18.95 16.51 2.22
CA GLU A 378 20.29 16.51 2.79
C GLU A 378 20.77 15.11 3.16
N GLU A 379 19.90 14.27 3.72
CA GLU A 379 20.25 12.89 4.08
C GLU A 379 20.47 12.04 2.83
N LEU A 380 19.56 12.10 1.85
CA LEU A 380 19.70 11.38 0.58
C LEU A 380 20.98 11.79 -0.19
N ALA A 381 21.31 13.07 -0.20
CA ALA A 381 22.55 13.58 -0.81
C ALA A 381 23.81 13.08 -0.09
N ARG A 382 23.77 12.98 1.25
CA ARG A 382 24.89 12.45 2.05
C ARG A 382 25.19 10.98 1.71
N ASP A 383 24.17 10.21 1.47
CA ASP A 383 24.28 8.78 1.12
C ASP A 383 24.47 8.53 -0.39
N GLY A 384 24.55 9.60 -1.20
CA GLY A 384 24.88 9.55 -2.63
C GLY A 384 23.75 9.10 -3.52
N VAL A 385 22.49 9.30 -3.09
CA VAL A 385 21.27 8.90 -3.81
C VAL A 385 20.62 10.07 -4.54
N ALA A 386 20.93 11.33 -4.16
CA ALA A 386 20.40 12.57 -4.76
C ALA A 386 21.42 13.25 -5.66
#